data_988350fd3a8e844a0ea2db4b3299815c
#
_entry.id   988350fd3a8e844a0ea2db4b3299815c
#
_cell.length_a   1.000
_cell.length_b   1.000
_cell.length_c   1.000
_cell.angle_alpha   90.00
_cell.angle_beta   90.00
_cell.angle_gamma   90.00
#
_symmetry.space_group_name_H-M   'P 1'
#
loop_
_entity.id
_entity.type
_entity.pdbx_description
1 polymer ?
#
loop_
_entity_poly.entity_id
_entity_poly.type
_entity_poly.pdbx_seq_one_letter_code
_entity_poly.pdbx_strand_id
1 'polypeptide(L)'
;MTLKPLLNVLGALLTLLGTSMLVPIFISFYSNGYDLYGFIYSALICVSIGTPVWFFTRNNKSLNNKVGFAVVTFSWIIAALAGSLPFYLSGAIPNFTDAFFESMSGVTTTGATIIGNPLTLPNLPNGIESLPYGILFWRSFIQWIGGMGIIVFYIAILPILGSGGIQLFKLEVPGPVADKIKPRLRETARMLWVVYVGFTLLQILLLGLAGMPWFDSVCHGFTTMPTGGFSTQNASIAAYSNPVIHYIIIFFMFVAGVNFTLHFRALTGNFKAHLKDYEFRVYLTIIFISTLIIFFNISSIDSDWSHDSFLKSLFQSLAILTGTGYSNANYELWPYLSQHILLILMFFGAMGGSTSGGMKIARIILLIKHAKTETRRMLHARAIIPIKIGNRTISDEIVRNTLGFSLIYLSIFVLTALLLSVFNLDFQSAVGAAASAIGNVGPAFGVFGPTDNYALLHPVGKWMLTFCMLLGRLEIFTVIVLFSRIFWK
;
A
#
# COMPACT_ATOMS: atom_id res chain seq x y z
N MET A 1 17.93 25.47 0.82
CA MET A 1 16.61 24.94 1.29
C MET A 1 16.35 25.42 2.70
N THR A 2 15.20 26.01 2.98
CA THR A 2 14.83 26.40 4.36
C THR A 2 14.30 25.16 5.09
N LEU A 3 15.01 24.73 6.15
CA LEU A 3 14.64 23.52 6.92
C LEU A 3 13.42 23.74 7.85
N LYS A 4 13.12 24.99 8.20
CA LYS A 4 12.04 25.30 9.16
C LYS A 4 10.65 24.78 8.75
N PRO A 5 10.16 24.93 7.48
CA PRO A 5 8.87 24.38 7.09
C PRO A 5 8.83 22.84 7.10
N LEU A 6 9.96 22.20 6.75
CA LEU A 6 10.11 20.73 6.85
C LEU A 6 9.95 20.30 8.31
N LEU A 7 10.74 20.87 9.22
CA LEU A 7 10.69 20.53 10.65
C LEU A 7 9.30 20.79 11.26
N ASN A 8 8.60 21.85 10.82
CA ASN A 8 7.26 22.13 11.30
C ASN A 8 6.27 21.01 10.99
N VAL A 9 6.26 20.51 9.75
CA VAL A 9 5.36 19.42 9.35
C VAL A 9 5.75 18.11 10.04
N LEU A 10 7.04 17.81 10.14
CA LEU A 10 7.54 16.59 10.80
C LEU A 10 7.24 16.61 12.30
N GLY A 11 7.39 17.77 12.97
CA GLY A 11 7.03 17.94 14.37
C GLY A 11 5.53 17.77 14.62
N ALA A 12 4.69 18.35 13.77
CA ALA A 12 3.24 18.17 13.84
C ALA A 12 2.82 16.70 13.63
N LEU A 13 3.43 16.01 12.65
CA LEU A 13 3.17 14.60 12.39
C LEU A 13 3.58 13.73 13.60
N LEU A 14 4.76 13.96 14.16
CA LEU A 14 5.25 13.22 15.32
C LEU A 14 4.34 13.42 16.54
N THR A 15 3.87 14.64 16.78
CA THR A 15 2.90 14.93 17.84
C THR A 15 1.57 14.21 17.59
N LEU A 16 1.08 14.22 16.35
CA LEU A 16 -0.16 13.51 15.98
C LEU A 16 -0.03 12.00 16.20
N LEU A 17 1.09 11.39 15.78
CA LEU A 17 1.33 9.96 15.98
C LEU A 17 1.43 9.62 17.47
N GLY A 18 2.15 10.42 18.26
CA GLY A 18 2.23 10.24 19.71
C GLY A 18 0.87 10.37 20.40
N THR A 19 0.03 11.33 20.01
CA THR A 19 -1.33 11.47 20.55
C THR A 19 -2.25 10.33 20.10
N SER A 20 -2.08 9.80 18.89
CA SER A 20 -2.86 8.67 18.40
C SER A 20 -2.59 7.36 19.18
N MET A 21 -1.43 7.24 19.84
CA MET A 21 -1.10 6.12 20.72
C MET A 21 -1.96 6.07 21.99
N LEU A 22 -2.73 7.12 22.32
CA LEU A 22 -3.68 7.08 23.43
C LEU A 22 -4.74 5.99 23.26
N VAL A 23 -5.11 5.66 22.02
CA VAL A 23 -6.11 4.60 21.76
C VAL A 23 -5.56 3.23 22.14
N PRO A 24 -4.40 2.76 21.63
CA PRO A 24 -3.84 1.49 22.07
C PRO A 24 -3.42 1.48 23.55
N ILE A 25 -3.05 2.62 24.17
CA ILE A 25 -2.83 2.72 25.62
C ILE A 25 -4.10 2.32 26.37
N PHE A 26 -5.26 2.84 25.94
CA PHE A 26 -6.53 2.48 26.58
C PHE A 26 -6.88 1.01 26.36
N ILE A 27 -6.64 0.46 25.18
CA ILE A 27 -6.88 -0.96 24.87
C ILE A 27 -5.95 -1.84 25.75
N SER A 28 -4.66 -1.53 25.85
CA SER A 28 -3.67 -2.27 26.64
C SER A 28 -3.99 -2.21 28.13
N PHE A 29 -4.43 -1.05 28.62
CA PHE A 29 -4.87 -0.89 30.01
C PHE A 29 -6.06 -1.78 30.34
N TYR A 30 -7.08 -1.78 29.48
CA TYR A 30 -8.29 -2.60 29.71
C TYR A 30 -8.03 -4.10 29.58
N SER A 31 -7.14 -4.51 28.67
CA SER A 31 -6.78 -5.92 28.46
C SER A 31 -5.67 -6.42 29.39
N ASN A 32 -5.14 -5.58 30.29
CA ASN A 32 -3.95 -5.87 31.13
C ASN A 32 -2.75 -6.34 30.28
N GLY A 33 -2.56 -5.75 29.10
CA GLY A 33 -1.47 -6.09 28.19
C GLY A 33 -0.10 -5.63 28.73
N TYR A 34 0.93 -6.46 28.53
CA TYR A 34 2.32 -6.11 28.92
C TYR A 34 2.89 -4.94 28.09
N ASP A 35 2.24 -4.56 27.01
CA ASP A 35 2.60 -3.50 26.07
C ASP A 35 2.24 -2.08 26.54
N LEU A 36 1.50 -1.95 27.64
CA LEU A 36 1.02 -0.67 28.16
C LEU A 36 2.13 0.37 28.32
N TYR A 37 3.22 0.00 29.05
CA TYR A 37 4.33 0.92 29.26
C TYR A 37 5.10 1.24 27.98
N GLY A 38 5.19 0.28 27.05
CA GLY A 38 5.77 0.50 25.74
C GLY A 38 5.06 1.62 24.98
N PHE A 39 3.72 1.63 24.98
CA PHE A 39 2.93 2.71 24.39
C PHE A 39 3.06 4.04 25.12
N ILE A 40 3.04 4.04 26.45
CA ILE A 40 3.19 5.27 27.25
C ILE A 40 4.53 5.94 26.96
N TYR A 41 5.64 5.20 26.99
CA TYR A 41 6.96 5.76 26.68
C TYR A 41 7.07 6.23 25.24
N SER A 42 6.53 5.47 24.28
CA SER A 42 6.51 5.85 22.86
C SER A 42 5.74 7.16 22.64
N ALA A 43 4.56 7.29 23.24
CA ALA A 43 3.75 8.49 23.16
C ALA A 43 4.47 9.70 23.77
N LEU A 44 5.08 9.53 24.96
CA LEU A 44 5.86 10.59 25.62
C LEU A 44 7.04 11.04 24.77
N ILE A 45 7.81 10.11 24.19
CA ILE A 45 8.94 10.44 23.30
C ILE A 45 8.44 11.24 22.09
N CYS A 46 7.39 10.76 21.41
CA CYS A 46 6.86 11.41 20.22
C CYS A 46 6.31 12.81 20.53
N VAL A 47 5.55 12.97 21.61
CA VAL A 47 4.96 14.26 22.00
C VAL A 47 6.02 15.23 22.52
N SER A 48 6.96 14.76 23.37
CA SER A 48 8.00 15.62 23.94
C SER A 48 8.98 16.17 22.91
N ILE A 49 9.23 15.43 21.83
CA ILE A 49 10.07 15.90 20.71
C ILE A 49 9.22 16.66 19.69
N GLY A 50 8.08 16.11 19.31
CA GLY A 50 7.23 16.65 18.22
C GLY A 50 6.65 18.02 18.54
N THR A 51 6.09 18.20 19.75
CA THR A 51 5.40 19.44 20.13
C THR A 51 6.34 20.66 20.19
N PRO A 52 7.53 20.61 20.80
CA PRO A 52 8.47 21.72 20.75
C PRO A 52 8.93 22.03 19.32
N VAL A 53 9.28 21.01 18.53
CA VAL A 53 9.69 21.21 17.14
C VAL A 53 8.57 21.91 16.36
N TRP A 54 7.34 21.46 16.47
CA TRP A 54 6.17 22.07 15.82
C TRP A 54 5.96 23.51 16.28
N PHE A 55 6.00 23.78 17.59
CA PHE A 55 5.75 25.10 18.17
C PHE A 55 6.80 26.13 17.76
N PHE A 56 8.10 25.81 17.87
CA PHE A 56 9.19 26.74 17.56
C PHE A 56 9.39 26.95 16.04
N THR A 57 8.82 26.13 15.18
CA THR A 57 8.97 26.25 13.72
C THR A 57 7.72 26.80 13.01
N ARG A 58 6.66 27.17 13.75
CA ARG A 58 5.30 27.49 13.25
C ARG A 58 5.20 28.67 12.28
N ASN A 59 6.13 29.63 12.30
CA ASN A 59 6.00 30.92 11.61
C ASN A 59 6.48 30.95 10.15
N ASN A 60 6.72 29.84 9.50
CA ASN A 60 7.23 29.81 8.12
C ASN A 60 6.19 29.28 7.12
N LYS A 61 5.74 30.17 6.21
CA LYS A 61 4.61 29.92 5.28
C LYS A 61 4.97 29.47 3.86
N SER A 62 6.25 29.39 3.45
CA SER A 62 6.60 29.07 2.06
C SER A 62 7.03 27.61 1.87
N LEU A 63 6.09 26.79 1.44
CA LEU A 63 6.40 25.45 0.89
C LEU A 63 6.83 25.62 -0.57
N ASN A 64 8.13 25.45 -0.85
CA ASN A 64 8.66 25.32 -2.20
C ASN A 64 8.57 23.83 -2.64
N ASN A 65 8.57 23.57 -3.95
CA ASN A 65 8.50 22.22 -4.51
C ASN A 65 9.56 21.26 -3.91
N LYS A 66 10.82 21.75 -3.73
CA LYS A 66 11.87 20.97 -3.08
C LYS A 66 11.51 20.57 -1.65
N VAL A 67 10.98 21.50 -0.86
CA VAL A 67 10.52 21.22 0.51
C VAL A 67 9.37 20.22 0.50
N GLY A 68 8.46 20.28 -0.48
CA GLY A 68 7.36 19.33 -0.62
C GLY A 68 7.84 17.87 -0.76
N PHE A 69 8.79 17.60 -1.65
CA PHE A 69 9.37 16.25 -1.79
C PHE A 69 10.05 15.76 -0.51
N ALA A 70 10.84 16.63 0.14
CA ALA A 70 11.50 16.28 1.39
C ALA A 70 10.49 16.01 2.52
N VAL A 71 9.45 16.85 2.66
CA VAL A 71 8.37 16.66 3.65
C VAL A 71 7.75 15.29 3.49
N VAL A 72 7.39 14.89 2.28
CA VAL A 72 6.76 13.58 2.06
C VAL A 72 7.69 12.45 2.45
N THR A 73 8.88 12.39 1.86
CA THR A 73 9.78 11.26 2.10
C THR A 73 10.15 11.13 3.58
N PHE A 74 10.52 12.24 4.22
CA PHE A 74 10.88 12.22 5.64
C PHE A 74 9.68 11.97 6.56
N SER A 75 8.46 12.39 6.17
CA SER A 75 7.25 12.06 6.94
C SER A 75 7.01 10.55 7.03
N TRP A 76 7.21 9.81 5.95
CA TRP A 76 7.06 8.36 5.95
C TRP A 76 8.15 7.68 6.78
N ILE A 77 9.40 8.12 6.67
CA ILE A 77 10.50 7.60 7.48
C ILE A 77 10.24 7.86 8.98
N ILE A 78 9.84 9.09 9.36
CA ILE A 78 9.53 9.44 10.74
C ILE A 78 8.29 8.69 11.24
N ALA A 79 7.28 8.51 10.39
CA ALA A 79 6.10 7.71 10.76
C ALA A 79 6.48 6.25 11.04
N ALA A 80 7.36 5.66 10.23
CA ALA A 80 7.87 4.32 10.47
C ALA A 80 8.74 4.23 11.74
N LEU A 81 9.60 5.23 11.98
CA LEU A 81 10.40 5.30 13.22
C LEU A 81 9.51 5.45 14.45
N ALA A 82 8.56 6.37 14.45
CA ALA A 82 7.62 6.55 15.56
C ALA A 82 6.73 5.31 15.76
N GLY A 83 6.27 4.72 14.65
CA GLY A 83 5.45 3.50 14.68
C GLY A 83 6.18 2.26 15.16
N SER A 84 7.53 2.22 15.07
CA SER A 84 8.34 1.11 15.57
C SER A 84 8.58 1.15 17.09
N LEU A 85 8.46 2.33 17.73
CA LEU A 85 8.72 2.50 19.15
C LEU A 85 7.84 1.60 20.04
N PRO A 86 6.51 1.50 19.82
CA PRO A 86 5.70 0.60 20.64
C PRO A 86 6.11 -0.86 20.52
N PHE A 87 6.47 -1.35 19.32
CA PHE A 87 6.94 -2.72 19.13
C PHE A 87 8.23 -3.00 19.88
N TYR A 88 9.18 -2.06 19.82
CA TYR A 88 10.50 -2.19 20.44
C TYR A 88 10.44 -2.01 21.97
N LEU A 89 9.79 -0.93 22.44
CA LEU A 89 9.78 -0.60 23.88
C LEU A 89 8.87 -1.50 24.71
N SER A 90 7.86 -2.13 24.10
CA SER A 90 7.06 -3.16 24.78
C SER A 90 7.78 -4.50 24.90
N GLY A 91 8.88 -4.70 24.16
CA GLY A 91 9.55 -5.98 24.06
C GLY A 91 8.82 -7.01 23.17
N ALA A 92 7.71 -6.63 22.50
CA ALA A 92 7.01 -7.51 21.56
C ALA A 92 7.92 -7.90 20.37
N ILE A 93 8.71 -6.94 19.89
CA ILE A 93 9.76 -7.16 18.88
C ILE A 93 11.08 -6.57 19.42
N PRO A 94 11.93 -7.39 20.09
CA PRO A 94 13.11 -6.89 20.80
C PRO A 94 14.21 -6.33 19.89
N ASN A 95 14.23 -6.72 18.62
CA ASN A 95 15.23 -6.23 17.67
C ASN A 95 14.71 -4.98 16.94
N PHE A 96 15.48 -3.88 16.98
CA PHE A 96 15.07 -2.62 16.35
C PHE A 96 14.91 -2.72 14.83
N THR A 97 15.78 -3.47 14.14
CA THR A 97 15.66 -3.69 12.68
C THR A 97 14.31 -4.35 12.35
N ASP A 98 13.92 -5.32 13.15
CA ASP A 98 12.66 -6.05 12.98
C ASP A 98 11.44 -5.18 13.32
N ALA A 99 11.52 -4.43 14.43
CA ALA A 99 10.47 -3.46 14.80
C ALA A 99 10.29 -2.36 13.72
N PHE A 100 11.40 -1.88 13.15
CA PHE A 100 11.35 -0.90 12.07
C PHE A 100 10.81 -1.48 10.76
N PHE A 101 11.19 -2.73 10.42
CA PHE A 101 10.65 -3.45 9.26
C PHE A 101 9.12 -3.60 9.36
N GLU A 102 8.63 -4.11 10.51
CA GLU A 102 7.20 -4.28 10.78
C GLU A 102 6.45 -2.95 10.68
N SER A 103 7.00 -1.89 11.27
CA SER A 103 6.43 -0.55 11.22
C SER A 103 6.44 0.05 9.82
N MET A 104 7.55 -0.07 9.08
CA MET A 104 7.63 0.42 7.70
C MET A 104 6.64 -0.33 6.81
N SER A 105 6.55 -1.65 6.93
CA SER A 105 5.56 -2.47 6.25
C SER A 105 4.14 -2.03 6.59
N GLY A 106 3.87 -1.70 7.87
CA GLY A 106 2.59 -1.17 8.31
C GLY A 106 2.27 0.18 7.67
N VAL A 107 3.14 1.17 7.85
CA VAL A 107 2.93 2.53 7.34
C VAL A 107 2.84 2.55 5.82
N THR A 108 3.70 1.81 5.09
CA THR A 108 3.64 1.71 3.63
C THR A 108 2.52 0.81 3.11
N THR A 109 1.71 0.26 4.02
CA THR A 109 0.62 -0.67 3.71
C THR A 109 1.06 -1.85 2.86
N THR A 110 2.28 -2.35 3.10
CA THR A 110 2.83 -3.50 2.38
C THR A 110 2.29 -4.81 2.92
N GLY A 111 2.19 -4.96 4.26
CA GLY A 111 1.66 -6.18 4.87
C GLY A 111 2.69 -7.31 5.07
N ALA A 112 3.96 -7.11 4.69
CA ALA A 112 5.04 -8.03 4.99
C ALA A 112 5.31 -8.05 6.51
N THR A 113 5.39 -9.22 7.13
CA THR A 113 5.59 -9.36 8.58
C THR A 113 6.81 -10.17 8.92
N ILE A 114 7.44 -9.83 10.06
CA ILE A 114 8.51 -10.63 10.68
C ILE A 114 7.95 -11.50 11.83
N ILE A 115 6.67 -11.42 12.12
CA ILE A 115 6.03 -12.12 13.22
C ILE A 115 5.50 -13.47 12.72
N GLY A 116 5.66 -14.53 13.51
CA GLY A 116 5.17 -15.86 13.19
C GLY A 116 6.22 -16.98 13.35
N ASN A 117 7.51 -16.64 13.48
CA ASN A 117 8.55 -17.65 13.70
C ASN A 117 9.03 -17.64 15.15
N PRO A 118 8.74 -18.70 15.96
CA PRO A 118 9.14 -18.78 17.35
C PRO A 118 10.66 -18.88 17.56
N LEU A 119 11.44 -19.25 16.53
CA LEU A 119 12.90 -19.28 16.62
C LEU A 119 13.51 -17.88 16.71
N THR A 120 12.88 -16.89 16.09
CA THR A 120 13.34 -15.49 16.09
C THR A 120 12.64 -14.64 17.15
N LEU A 121 11.44 -15.00 17.53
CA LEU A 121 10.62 -14.34 18.55
C LEU A 121 10.11 -15.37 19.57
N PRO A 122 10.98 -15.86 20.49
CA PRO A 122 10.62 -16.89 21.48
C PRO A 122 9.52 -16.43 22.45
N ASN A 123 9.37 -15.12 22.64
CA ASN A 123 8.30 -14.52 23.45
C ASN A 123 6.93 -14.58 22.78
N LEU A 124 6.85 -14.98 21.50
CA LEU A 124 5.61 -15.12 20.72
C LEU A 124 5.47 -16.55 20.18
N PRO A 125 5.23 -17.55 21.06
CA PRO A 125 5.23 -18.97 20.66
C PRO A 125 4.16 -19.31 19.61
N ASN A 126 3.04 -18.59 19.59
CA ASN A 126 1.97 -18.74 18.60
C ASN A 126 1.98 -17.59 17.56
N GLY A 127 3.12 -16.90 17.38
CA GLY A 127 3.24 -15.81 16.42
C GLY A 127 2.29 -14.64 16.68
N ILE A 128 1.52 -14.22 15.69
CA ILE A 128 0.63 -13.05 15.74
C ILE A 128 -0.42 -13.19 16.86
N GLU A 129 -0.95 -14.39 17.08
CA GLU A 129 -2.00 -14.67 18.08
C GLU A 129 -1.50 -14.54 19.53
N SER A 130 -0.18 -14.51 19.75
CA SER A 130 0.44 -14.24 21.06
C SER A 130 0.60 -12.75 21.36
N LEU A 131 0.35 -11.87 20.39
CA LEU A 131 0.51 -10.42 20.59
C LEU A 131 -0.62 -9.86 21.47
N PRO A 132 -0.30 -8.89 22.35
CA PRO A 132 -1.32 -8.18 23.11
C PRO A 132 -2.20 -7.34 22.20
N TYR A 133 -3.45 -7.14 22.64
CA TYR A 133 -4.46 -6.40 21.85
C TYR A 133 -4.04 -4.99 21.45
N GLY A 134 -3.26 -4.29 22.27
CA GLY A 134 -2.74 -2.97 21.92
C GLY A 134 -1.81 -3.01 20.71
N ILE A 135 -0.89 -3.98 20.67
CA ILE A 135 0.05 -4.18 19.54
C ILE A 135 -0.71 -4.63 18.28
N LEU A 136 -1.67 -5.55 18.38
CA LEU A 136 -2.52 -5.97 17.24
C LEU A 136 -3.30 -4.80 16.66
N PHE A 137 -3.90 -3.98 17.53
CA PHE A 137 -4.59 -2.76 17.12
C PHE A 137 -3.62 -1.78 16.44
N TRP A 138 -2.43 -1.54 17.03
CA TRP A 138 -1.45 -0.61 16.48
C TRP A 138 -0.95 -1.03 15.10
N ARG A 139 -0.66 -2.31 14.87
CA ARG A 139 -0.31 -2.86 13.56
C ARG A 139 -1.37 -2.49 12.51
N SER A 140 -2.63 -2.69 12.83
CA SER A 140 -3.75 -2.39 11.94
C SER A 140 -3.94 -0.89 11.75
N PHE A 141 -3.82 -0.11 12.83
CA PHE A 141 -4.04 1.32 12.84
C PHE A 141 -2.98 2.10 12.05
N ILE A 142 -1.69 1.70 12.12
CA ILE A 142 -0.63 2.33 11.31
C ILE A 142 -0.85 2.07 9.81
N GLN A 143 -1.40 0.92 9.42
CA GLN A 143 -1.81 0.69 8.03
C GLN A 143 -2.95 1.63 7.62
N TRP A 144 -3.94 1.80 8.49
CA TRP A 144 -5.06 2.71 8.22
C TRP A 144 -4.61 4.16 8.02
N ILE A 145 -3.70 4.64 8.87
CA ILE A 145 -3.06 5.96 8.73
C ILE A 145 -2.24 6.02 7.44
N GLY A 146 -1.49 4.97 7.10
CA GLY A 146 -0.69 4.88 5.88
C GLY A 146 -1.52 4.96 4.61
N GLY A 147 -2.65 4.24 4.54
CA GLY A 147 -3.59 4.32 3.43
C GLY A 147 -4.18 5.70 3.25
N MET A 148 -4.53 6.36 4.36
CA MET A 148 -5.02 7.72 4.37
C MET A 148 -3.94 8.74 3.96
N GLY A 149 -2.70 8.51 4.40
CA GLY A 149 -1.55 9.35 4.06
C GLY A 149 -1.34 9.46 2.55
N ILE A 150 -1.51 8.37 1.80
CA ILE A 150 -1.35 8.38 0.33
C ILE A 150 -2.48 9.18 -0.36
N ILE A 151 -3.71 9.11 0.14
CA ILE A 151 -4.83 9.92 -0.40
C ILE A 151 -4.54 11.42 -0.22
N VAL A 152 -4.03 11.82 0.93
CA VAL A 152 -3.62 13.20 1.20
C VAL A 152 -2.42 13.61 0.35
N PHE A 153 -1.46 12.69 0.16
CA PHE A 153 -0.29 12.89 -0.70
C PHE A 153 -0.69 13.24 -2.13
N TYR A 154 -1.58 12.46 -2.75
CA TYR A 154 -2.07 12.73 -4.09
C TYR A 154 -2.68 14.12 -4.23
N ILE A 155 -3.40 14.58 -3.22
CA ILE A 155 -4.07 15.88 -3.26
C ILE A 155 -3.12 17.05 -2.98
N ALA A 156 -2.18 16.87 -2.05
CA ALA A 156 -1.33 17.96 -1.58
C ALA A 156 -0.08 18.19 -2.45
N ILE A 157 0.51 17.14 -3.02
CA ILE A 157 1.84 17.20 -3.63
C ILE A 157 1.82 17.10 -5.14
N LEU A 158 0.92 16.32 -5.74
CA LEU A 158 0.82 16.26 -7.19
C LEU A 158 0.65 17.63 -7.88
N PRO A 159 -0.11 18.60 -7.34
CA PRO A 159 -0.14 19.94 -7.91
C PRO A 159 1.17 20.72 -7.80
N ILE A 160 2.06 20.35 -6.87
CA ILE A 160 3.37 20.99 -6.67
C ILE A 160 4.38 20.52 -7.72
N LEU A 161 4.17 19.35 -8.34
CA LEU A 161 5.04 18.75 -9.35
C LEU A 161 5.06 19.48 -10.72
N GLY A 162 4.36 20.60 -10.84
CA GLY A 162 4.28 21.39 -12.07
C GLY A 162 3.37 20.79 -13.15
N SER A 163 3.53 21.25 -14.41
CA SER A 163 2.65 20.86 -15.53
C SER A 163 2.61 19.34 -15.78
N GLY A 164 3.73 18.65 -15.68
CA GLY A 164 3.82 17.20 -15.83
C GLY A 164 3.13 16.44 -14.69
N GLY A 165 3.31 16.86 -13.45
CA GLY A 165 2.65 16.26 -12.28
C GLY A 165 1.15 16.51 -12.27
N ILE A 166 0.71 17.73 -12.64
CA ILE A 166 -0.72 18.06 -12.77
C ILE A 166 -1.37 17.25 -13.90
N GLN A 167 -0.64 16.99 -15.00
CA GLN A 167 -1.16 16.18 -16.11
C GLN A 167 -1.21 14.69 -15.77
N LEU A 168 -0.24 14.17 -14.99
CA LEU A 168 -0.29 12.81 -14.45
C LEU A 168 -1.47 12.66 -13.48
N PHE A 169 -1.68 13.65 -12.62
CA PHE A 169 -2.85 13.71 -11.74
C PHE A 169 -4.18 13.79 -12.52
N LYS A 170 -4.21 14.51 -13.66
CA LYS A 170 -5.36 14.55 -14.56
C LYS A 170 -5.65 13.21 -15.21
N LEU A 171 -4.66 12.35 -15.39
CA LEU A 171 -4.85 10.97 -15.84
C LEU A 171 -5.38 10.07 -14.74
N GLU A 172 -4.86 10.23 -13.53
CA GLU A 172 -5.20 9.41 -12.36
C GLU A 172 -6.51 9.86 -11.69
N VAL A 173 -6.90 11.14 -11.83
CA VAL A 173 -8.17 11.69 -11.30
C VAL A 173 -9.03 12.26 -12.42
N PRO A 174 -9.97 11.50 -12.99
CA PRO A 174 -10.85 11.98 -14.04
C PRO A 174 -11.83 13.06 -13.55
N GLY A 175 -11.62 14.32 -13.93
CA GLY A 175 -12.53 15.43 -13.62
C GLY A 175 -12.06 16.82 -14.05
N PRO A 176 -12.96 17.82 -14.15
CA PRO A 176 -12.66 19.18 -14.60
C PRO A 176 -11.93 20.06 -13.55
N VAL A 177 -11.20 19.49 -12.60
CA VAL A 177 -10.71 20.15 -11.39
C VAL A 177 -9.41 20.94 -11.59
N ALA A 178 -8.87 21.01 -12.83
CA ALA A 178 -7.53 21.52 -13.07
C ALA A 178 -7.33 23.04 -13.00
N ASP A 179 -8.38 23.84 -13.07
CA ASP A 179 -8.25 25.29 -13.30
C ASP A 179 -8.47 26.21 -12.08
N LYS A 180 -8.87 25.68 -10.89
CA LYS A 180 -9.04 26.49 -9.66
C LYS A 180 -8.61 25.70 -8.41
N ILE A 181 -7.29 25.56 -8.19
CA ILE A 181 -6.72 24.51 -7.34
C ILE A 181 -6.72 24.82 -5.82
N LYS A 182 -6.65 26.06 -5.36
CA LYS A 182 -6.33 26.35 -3.93
C LYS A 182 -7.48 26.20 -2.90
N PRO A 183 -8.71 26.68 -3.06
CA PRO A 183 -9.77 26.44 -2.08
C PRO A 183 -10.37 25.04 -2.16
N ARG A 184 -10.39 24.43 -3.34
CA ARG A 184 -11.01 23.11 -3.60
C ARG A 184 -10.18 21.91 -3.15
N LEU A 185 -8.86 22.03 -2.97
CA LEU A 185 -8.01 20.93 -2.51
C LEU A 185 -8.40 20.42 -1.12
N ARG A 186 -8.67 21.35 -0.19
CA ARG A 186 -9.09 21.00 1.18
C ARG A 186 -10.46 20.33 1.20
N GLU A 187 -11.38 20.80 0.37
CA GLU A 187 -12.71 20.20 0.25
C GLU A 187 -12.64 18.81 -0.38
N THR A 188 -11.83 18.64 -1.44
CA THR A 188 -11.60 17.35 -2.08
C THR A 188 -10.96 16.36 -1.11
N ALA A 189 -9.93 16.77 -0.35
CA ALA A 189 -9.32 15.93 0.68
C ALA A 189 -10.34 15.49 1.73
N ARG A 190 -11.15 16.43 2.25
CA ARG A 190 -12.20 16.12 3.22
C ARG A 190 -13.23 15.13 2.67
N MET A 191 -13.65 15.30 1.42
CA MET A 191 -14.61 14.40 0.78
C MET A 191 -14.06 12.98 0.62
N LEU A 192 -12.82 12.83 0.17
CA LEU A 192 -12.18 11.51 0.04
C LEU A 192 -11.97 10.86 1.41
N TRP A 193 -11.68 11.64 2.44
CA TRP A 193 -11.61 11.19 3.82
C TRP A 193 -12.94 10.62 4.32
N VAL A 194 -14.02 11.33 4.08
CA VAL A 194 -15.38 10.87 4.48
C VAL A 194 -15.72 9.55 3.79
N VAL A 195 -15.39 9.41 2.51
CA VAL A 195 -15.60 8.15 1.76
C VAL A 195 -14.75 7.02 2.34
N TYR A 196 -13.46 7.27 2.63
CA TYR A 196 -12.54 6.28 3.18
C TYR A 196 -13.00 5.80 4.56
N VAL A 197 -13.31 6.72 5.47
CA VAL A 197 -13.83 6.40 6.80
C VAL A 197 -15.19 5.70 6.71
N GLY A 198 -16.08 6.17 5.85
CA GLY A 198 -17.40 5.58 5.65
C GLY A 198 -17.34 4.13 5.20
N PHE A 199 -16.49 3.80 4.22
CA PHE A 199 -16.27 2.41 3.81
C PHE A 199 -15.60 1.56 4.88
N THR A 200 -14.64 2.12 5.64
CA THR A 200 -14.03 1.42 6.78
C THR A 200 -15.07 1.03 7.82
N LEU A 201 -15.91 1.97 8.24
CA LEU A 201 -16.96 1.71 9.24
C LEU A 201 -18.00 0.72 8.73
N LEU A 202 -18.40 0.83 7.46
CA LEU A 202 -19.33 -0.10 6.84
C LEU A 202 -18.77 -1.52 6.80
N GLN A 203 -17.48 -1.67 6.46
CA GLN A 203 -16.81 -2.97 6.46
C GLN A 203 -16.76 -3.57 7.86
N ILE A 204 -16.36 -2.80 8.87
CA ILE A 204 -16.32 -3.26 10.28
C ILE A 204 -17.68 -3.79 10.70
N LEU A 205 -18.74 -3.03 10.41
CA LEU A 205 -20.10 -3.42 10.75
C LEU A 205 -20.50 -4.73 10.06
N LEU A 206 -20.26 -4.86 8.76
CA LEU A 206 -20.61 -6.05 7.99
C LEU A 206 -19.82 -7.30 8.42
N LEU A 207 -18.53 -7.16 8.73
CA LEU A 207 -17.71 -8.26 9.25
C LEU A 207 -18.21 -8.73 10.62
N GLY A 208 -18.52 -7.80 11.53
CA GLY A 208 -19.10 -8.15 12.84
C GLY A 208 -20.44 -8.84 12.73
N LEU A 209 -21.32 -8.38 11.84
CA LEU A 209 -22.61 -9.03 11.57
C LEU A 209 -22.47 -10.40 10.91
N ALA A 210 -21.40 -10.63 10.14
CA ALA A 210 -21.09 -11.92 9.55
C ALA A 210 -20.49 -12.94 10.56
N GLY A 211 -20.29 -12.54 11.82
CA GLY A 211 -19.81 -13.41 12.90
C GLY A 211 -18.30 -13.35 13.16
N MET A 212 -17.58 -12.40 12.56
CA MET A 212 -16.20 -12.13 12.96
C MET A 212 -16.17 -11.42 14.31
N PRO A 213 -15.25 -11.78 15.26
CA PRO A 213 -15.10 -11.05 16.51
C PRO A 213 -14.96 -9.53 16.28
N TRP A 214 -15.60 -8.71 17.11
CA TRP A 214 -15.60 -7.26 16.89
C TRP A 214 -14.21 -6.63 16.86
N PHE A 215 -13.29 -7.11 17.70
CA PHE A 215 -11.90 -6.64 17.67
C PHE A 215 -11.23 -6.96 16.34
N ASP A 216 -11.38 -8.19 15.85
CA ASP A 216 -10.83 -8.60 14.56
C ASP A 216 -11.50 -7.84 13.40
N SER A 217 -12.81 -7.58 13.49
CA SER A 217 -13.53 -6.78 12.49
C SER A 217 -12.97 -5.36 12.38
N VAL A 218 -12.65 -4.72 13.51
CA VAL A 218 -12.01 -3.41 13.54
C VAL A 218 -10.62 -3.47 12.92
N CYS A 219 -9.79 -4.43 13.32
CA CYS A 219 -8.45 -4.60 12.80
C CYS A 219 -8.46 -4.87 11.28
N HIS A 220 -9.31 -5.78 10.80
CA HIS A 220 -9.40 -6.09 9.36
C HIS A 220 -10.03 -4.93 8.55
N GLY A 221 -10.96 -4.16 9.12
CA GLY A 221 -11.44 -2.93 8.48
C GLY A 221 -10.32 -1.90 8.29
N PHE A 222 -9.42 -1.78 9.29
CA PHE A 222 -8.26 -0.88 9.24
C PHE A 222 -7.15 -1.37 8.31
N THR A 223 -7.12 -2.63 7.93
CA THR A 223 -6.08 -3.20 7.08
C THR A 223 -6.55 -3.51 5.66
N THR A 224 -7.87 -3.68 5.42
CA THR A 224 -8.43 -3.87 4.07
C THR A 224 -8.52 -2.56 3.29
N MET A 225 -9.13 -1.51 3.88
CA MET A 225 -9.34 -0.24 3.16
C MET A 225 -8.06 0.46 2.73
N PRO A 226 -6.95 0.43 3.50
CA PRO A 226 -5.65 0.91 3.04
C PRO A 226 -4.94 -0.02 2.06
N THR A 227 -5.51 -1.22 1.79
CA THR A 227 -4.85 -2.28 1.02
C THR A 227 -3.53 -2.74 1.66
N GLY A 228 -3.56 -3.04 2.96
CA GLY A 228 -2.34 -3.30 3.73
C GLY A 228 -2.15 -4.74 4.19
N GLY A 229 -3.23 -5.49 4.43
CA GLY A 229 -3.25 -6.94 4.61
C GLY A 229 -2.71 -7.51 5.92
N PHE A 230 -2.36 -6.71 6.90
CA PHE A 230 -2.08 -7.25 8.24
C PHE A 230 -3.33 -7.91 8.84
N SER A 231 -3.15 -9.08 9.44
CA SER A 231 -4.21 -9.82 10.13
C SER A 231 -3.89 -9.97 11.61
N THR A 232 -4.92 -10.26 12.40
CA THR A 232 -4.84 -10.68 13.80
C THR A 232 -4.58 -12.17 13.94
N GLN A 233 -4.62 -12.94 12.83
CA GLN A 233 -4.43 -14.38 12.76
C GLN A 233 -3.22 -14.74 11.89
N ASN A 234 -2.45 -15.76 12.27
CA ASN A 234 -1.33 -16.27 11.47
C ASN A 234 -1.79 -16.77 10.11
N ALA A 235 -2.92 -17.48 10.05
CA ALA A 235 -3.50 -17.99 8.82
C ALA A 235 -4.24 -16.91 8.01
N SER A 236 -4.12 -15.61 8.38
CA SER A 236 -4.80 -14.51 7.72
C SER A 236 -6.33 -14.76 7.62
N ILE A 237 -6.94 -14.56 6.48
CA ILE A 237 -8.39 -14.74 6.31
C ILE A 237 -8.79 -16.23 6.24
N ALA A 238 -7.85 -17.13 5.96
CA ALA A 238 -8.12 -18.57 6.03
C ALA A 238 -8.52 -19.05 7.44
N ALA A 239 -8.24 -18.30 8.51
CA ALA A 239 -8.69 -18.60 9.87
C ALA A 239 -10.21 -18.55 10.04
N TYR A 240 -10.92 -17.84 9.16
CA TYR A 240 -12.37 -17.66 9.23
C TYR A 240 -13.07 -18.58 8.21
N SER A 241 -13.79 -19.59 8.70
CA SER A 241 -14.45 -20.60 7.86
C SER A 241 -15.72 -20.11 7.15
N ASN A 242 -16.31 -18.98 7.59
CA ASN A 242 -17.52 -18.44 7.00
C ASN A 242 -17.27 -17.77 5.64
N PRO A 243 -17.77 -18.30 4.50
CA PRO A 243 -17.56 -17.72 3.17
C PRO A 243 -18.07 -16.27 3.04
N VAL A 244 -19.06 -15.88 3.84
CA VAL A 244 -19.60 -14.51 3.82
C VAL A 244 -18.53 -13.49 4.22
N ILE A 245 -17.67 -13.82 5.18
CA ILE A 245 -16.55 -12.98 5.60
C ILE A 245 -15.59 -12.78 4.41
N HIS A 246 -15.26 -13.84 3.68
CA HIS A 246 -14.39 -13.76 2.50
C HIS A 246 -15.00 -12.86 1.42
N TYR A 247 -16.31 -12.97 1.13
CA TYR A 247 -16.98 -12.12 0.15
C TYR A 247 -17.04 -10.64 0.56
N ILE A 248 -17.25 -10.36 1.85
CA ILE A 248 -17.19 -8.99 2.37
C ILE A 248 -15.79 -8.41 2.14
N ILE A 249 -14.74 -9.17 2.47
CA ILE A 249 -13.35 -8.72 2.27
C ILE A 249 -13.04 -8.54 0.79
N ILE A 250 -13.42 -9.48 -0.09
CA ILE A 250 -13.31 -9.36 -1.56
C ILE A 250 -13.94 -8.05 -2.04
N PHE A 251 -15.17 -7.77 -1.61
CA PHE A 251 -15.89 -6.56 -2.00
C PHE A 251 -15.13 -5.29 -1.58
N PHE A 252 -14.64 -5.23 -0.33
CA PHE A 252 -13.92 -4.04 0.13
C PHE A 252 -12.50 -3.93 -0.41
N MET A 253 -11.80 -5.01 -0.70
CA MET A 253 -10.54 -4.98 -1.47
C MET A 253 -10.77 -4.44 -2.88
N PHE A 254 -11.85 -4.88 -3.54
CA PHE A 254 -12.24 -4.34 -4.85
C PHE A 254 -12.51 -2.84 -4.78
N VAL A 255 -13.32 -2.39 -3.81
CA VAL A 255 -13.63 -0.97 -3.59
C VAL A 255 -12.37 -0.16 -3.30
N ALA A 256 -11.48 -0.65 -2.44
CA ALA A 256 -10.23 0.02 -2.10
C ALA A 256 -9.28 0.18 -3.30
N GLY A 257 -9.32 -0.76 -4.27
CA GLY A 257 -8.57 -0.71 -5.52
C GLY A 257 -9.14 0.25 -6.57
N VAL A 258 -10.36 0.75 -6.41
CA VAL A 258 -10.98 1.72 -7.31
C VAL A 258 -10.62 3.16 -6.90
N ASN A 259 -10.57 4.05 -7.89
CA ASN A 259 -10.33 5.48 -7.65
C ASN A 259 -11.39 6.09 -6.72
N PHE A 260 -10.97 6.64 -5.57
CA PHE A 260 -11.87 7.22 -4.57
C PHE A 260 -12.73 8.38 -5.10
N THR A 261 -12.26 9.10 -6.13
CA THR A 261 -13.06 10.15 -6.79
C THR A 261 -14.28 9.56 -7.53
N LEU A 262 -14.17 8.34 -8.08
CA LEU A 262 -15.31 7.67 -8.72
C LEU A 262 -16.36 7.27 -7.68
N HIS A 263 -15.94 6.79 -6.51
CA HIS A 263 -16.87 6.49 -5.40
C HIS A 263 -17.61 7.74 -4.95
N PHE A 264 -16.89 8.84 -4.76
CA PHE A 264 -17.53 10.12 -4.41
C PHE A 264 -18.57 10.54 -5.45
N ARG A 265 -18.26 10.42 -6.74
CA ARG A 265 -19.23 10.73 -7.81
C ARG A 265 -20.45 9.81 -7.80
N ALA A 266 -20.26 8.54 -7.49
CA ALA A 266 -21.37 7.60 -7.36
C ALA A 266 -22.28 7.97 -6.20
N LEU A 267 -21.69 8.26 -5.02
CA LEU A 267 -22.43 8.72 -3.83
C LEU A 267 -23.16 10.04 -4.04
N THR A 268 -22.71 10.89 -4.97
CA THR A 268 -23.38 12.15 -5.37
C THR A 268 -24.36 11.99 -6.54
N GLY A 269 -24.75 10.75 -6.86
CA GLY A 269 -25.81 10.44 -7.83
C GLY A 269 -25.33 10.06 -9.24
N ASN A 270 -24.02 10.07 -9.51
CA ASN A 270 -23.49 9.69 -10.83
C ASN A 270 -22.89 8.27 -10.84
N PHE A 271 -23.72 7.25 -10.65
CA PHE A 271 -23.31 5.84 -10.66
C PHE A 271 -22.70 5.38 -12.00
N LYS A 272 -23.12 5.99 -13.12
CA LYS A 272 -22.59 5.65 -14.44
C LYS A 272 -21.13 6.09 -14.63
N ALA A 273 -20.56 6.88 -13.71
CA ALA A 273 -19.18 7.34 -13.80
C ALA A 273 -18.18 6.18 -13.81
N HIS A 274 -18.41 5.13 -13.02
CA HIS A 274 -17.56 3.92 -13.00
C HIS A 274 -17.54 3.23 -14.37
N LEU A 275 -18.70 2.90 -14.93
CA LEU A 275 -18.79 2.18 -16.21
C LEU A 275 -18.27 2.97 -17.42
N LYS A 276 -18.27 4.30 -17.36
CA LYS A 276 -17.71 5.17 -18.38
C LYS A 276 -16.20 5.33 -18.29
N ASP A 277 -15.62 5.03 -17.13
CA ASP A 277 -14.18 5.14 -16.92
C ASP A 277 -13.43 4.00 -17.61
N TYR A 278 -12.40 4.35 -18.39
CA TYR A 278 -11.65 3.38 -19.19
C TYR A 278 -10.75 2.51 -18.30
N GLU A 279 -10.10 3.11 -17.28
CA GLU A 279 -9.23 2.39 -16.35
C GLU A 279 -10.03 1.40 -15.51
N PHE A 280 -11.23 1.78 -15.04
CA PHE A 280 -12.12 0.90 -14.30
C PHE A 280 -12.51 -0.34 -15.10
N ARG A 281 -12.83 -0.18 -16.40
CA ARG A 281 -13.14 -1.33 -17.26
C ARG A 281 -11.96 -2.26 -17.45
N VAL A 282 -10.74 -1.72 -17.59
CA VAL A 282 -9.52 -2.53 -17.68
C VAL A 282 -9.26 -3.25 -16.34
N TYR A 283 -9.44 -2.56 -15.20
CA TYR A 283 -9.33 -3.16 -13.88
C TYR A 283 -10.27 -4.36 -13.71
N LEU A 284 -11.54 -4.22 -14.05
CA LEU A 284 -12.50 -5.33 -14.06
C LEU A 284 -12.06 -6.48 -14.96
N THR A 285 -11.58 -6.15 -16.16
CA THR A 285 -11.13 -7.16 -17.13
C THR A 285 -9.95 -7.97 -16.61
N ILE A 286 -8.97 -7.30 -15.95
CA ILE A 286 -7.81 -7.99 -15.36
C ILE A 286 -8.27 -8.94 -14.26
N ILE A 287 -9.13 -8.48 -13.33
CA ILE A 287 -9.67 -9.34 -12.26
C ILE A 287 -10.39 -10.54 -12.85
N PHE A 288 -11.29 -10.31 -13.80
CA PHE A 288 -12.08 -11.37 -14.40
C PHE A 288 -11.21 -12.42 -15.11
N ILE A 289 -10.28 -11.98 -15.96
CA ILE A 289 -9.40 -12.86 -16.72
C ILE A 289 -8.47 -13.63 -15.79
N SER A 290 -7.79 -12.96 -14.85
CA SER A 290 -6.88 -13.63 -13.91
C SER A 290 -7.60 -14.65 -13.04
N THR A 291 -8.77 -14.30 -12.50
CA THR A 291 -9.60 -15.23 -11.72
C THR A 291 -10.00 -16.45 -12.52
N LEU A 292 -10.47 -16.29 -13.76
CA LEU A 292 -10.86 -17.42 -14.60
C LEU A 292 -9.68 -18.34 -14.93
N ILE A 293 -8.53 -17.76 -15.33
CA ILE A 293 -7.37 -18.59 -15.67
C ILE A 293 -6.90 -19.37 -14.44
N ILE A 294 -6.82 -18.74 -13.28
CA ILE A 294 -6.41 -19.40 -12.03
C ILE A 294 -7.44 -20.47 -11.64
N PHE A 295 -8.73 -20.15 -11.69
CA PHE A 295 -9.80 -21.11 -11.37
C PHE A 295 -9.75 -22.34 -12.27
N PHE A 296 -9.70 -22.17 -13.60
CA PHE A 296 -9.61 -23.29 -14.52
C PHE A 296 -8.32 -24.10 -14.35
N ASN A 297 -7.19 -23.44 -14.05
CA ASN A 297 -5.91 -24.10 -13.87
C ASN A 297 -5.86 -24.96 -12.60
N ILE A 298 -6.41 -24.46 -11.47
CA ILE A 298 -6.50 -25.22 -10.22
C ILE A 298 -7.50 -26.36 -10.40
N SER A 299 -8.71 -26.07 -10.86
CA SER A 299 -9.80 -27.04 -10.98
C SER A 299 -9.47 -28.16 -11.96
N SER A 300 -8.69 -27.90 -13.01
CA SER A 300 -8.29 -28.95 -13.97
C SER A 300 -7.27 -29.93 -13.41
N ILE A 301 -6.45 -29.54 -12.44
CA ILE A 301 -5.43 -30.40 -11.84
C ILE A 301 -6.01 -31.16 -10.65
N ASP A 302 -6.73 -30.46 -9.76
CA ASP A 302 -7.29 -31.04 -8.55
C ASP A 302 -8.64 -31.75 -8.80
N SER A 303 -9.18 -31.65 -10.04
CA SER A 303 -10.51 -32.12 -10.42
C SER A 303 -11.63 -31.60 -9.52
N ASP A 304 -11.39 -30.44 -8.87
CA ASP A 304 -12.30 -29.78 -7.94
C ASP A 304 -12.90 -28.51 -8.55
N TRP A 305 -14.06 -28.65 -9.17
CA TRP A 305 -14.85 -27.55 -9.76
C TRP A 305 -15.81 -26.93 -8.73
N SER A 306 -15.34 -26.79 -7.49
CA SER A 306 -16.18 -26.32 -6.39
C SER A 306 -16.27 -24.80 -6.35
N HIS A 307 -17.30 -24.35 -5.62
CA HIS A 307 -17.44 -22.94 -5.23
C HIS A 307 -16.20 -22.45 -4.43
N ASP A 308 -15.58 -23.32 -3.63
CA ASP A 308 -14.41 -22.99 -2.82
C ASP A 308 -13.19 -22.66 -3.69
N SER A 309 -12.93 -23.47 -4.74
CA SER A 309 -11.86 -23.22 -5.70
C SER A 309 -12.05 -21.88 -6.43
N PHE A 310 -13.31 -21.53 -6.79
CA PHE A 310 -13.62 -20.24 -7.37
C PHE A 310 -13.39 -19.09 -6.38
N LEU A 311 -13.87 -19.24 -5.13
CA LEU A 311 -13.69 -18.26 -4.07
C LEU A 311 -12.21 -17.96 -3.79
N LYS A 312 -11.37 -19.01 -3.67
CA LYS A 312 -9.93 -18.90 -3.48
C LYS A 312 -9.28 -18.16 -4.66
N SER A 313 -9.63 -18.53 -5.88
CA SER A 313 -9.08 -17.92 -7.11
C SER A 313 -9.41 -16.42 -7.19
N LEU A 314 -10.66 -16.05 -6.93
CA LEU A 314 -11.12 -14.65 -6.93
C LEU A 314 -10.45 -13.85 -5.82
N PHE A 315 -10.39 -14.43 -4.61
CA PHE A 315 -9.79 -13.80 -3.44
C PHE A 315 -8.33 -13.48 -3.68
N GLN A 316 -7.51 -14.47 -4.10
CA GLN A 316 -6.08 -14.27 -4.29
C GLN A 316 -5.76 -13.37 -5.48
N SER A 317 -6.50 -13.49 -6.61
CA SER A 317 -6.35 -12.57 -7.74
C SER A 317 -6.54 -11.12 -7.32
N LEU A 318 -7.57 -10.87 -6.51
CA LEU A 318 -7.89 -9.52 -6.06
C LEU A 318 -6.93 -9.03 -4.97
N ALA A 319 -6.61 -9.89 -3.98
CA ALA A 319 -5.69 -9.56 -2.89
C ALA A 319 -4.31 -9.14 -3.42
N ILE A 320 -3.79 -9.86 -4.41
CA ILE A 320 -2.49 -9.55 -5.01
C ILE A 320 -2.58 -8.32 -5.94
N LEU A 321 -3.57 -8.24 -6.82
CA LEU A 321 -3.73 -7.11 -7.75
C LEU A 321 -3.91 -5.77 -7.03
N THR A 322 -4.65 -5.76 -5.93
CA THR A 322 -4.86 -4.54 -5.14
C THR A 322 -3.67 -4.22 -4.22
N GLY A 323 -2.72 -5.15 -4.07
CA GLY A 323 -1.63 -5.04 -3.10
C GLY A 323 -2.12 -5.17 -1.65
N THR A 324 -3.32 -5.72 -1.41
CA THR A 324 -3.80 -5.96 -0.05
C THR A 324 -3.03 -7.09 0.62
N GLY A 325 -2.73 -8.17 -0.11
CA GLY A 325 -1.87 -9.23 0.37
C GLY A 325 -2.45 -10.15 1.45
N TYR A 326 -3.77 -10.15 1.65
CA TYR A 326 -4.40 -11.19 2.46
C TYR A 326 -4.31 -12.57 1.82
N SER A 327 -4.30 -13.60 2.66
CA SER A 327 -4.33 -14.99 2.21
C SER A 327 -5.55 -15.72 2.74
N ASN A 328 -6.23 -16.46 1.85
CA ASN A 328 -7.25 -17.44 2.21
C ASN A 328 -6.89 -18.85 1.75
N ALA A 329 -5.74 -19.00 1.10
CA ALA A 329 -5.19 -20.29 0.66
C ALA A 329 -3.67 -20.17 0.50
N ASN A 330 -2.96 -21.29 0.65
CA ASN A 330 -1.54 -21.36 0.30
C ASN A 330 -1.39 -21.54 -1.22
N TYR A 331 -1.17 -20.42 -1.93
CA TYR A 331 -1.02 -20.42 -3.38
C TYR A 331 0.33 -20.95 -3.87
N GLU A 332 1.29 -21.24 -3.00
CA GLU A 332 2.53 -21.92 -3.36
C GLU A 332 2.30 -23.37 -3.74
N LEU A 333 1.24 -23.98 -3.23
CA LEU A 333 0.81 -25.33 -3.60
C LEU A 333 0.03 -25.36 -4.92
N TRP A 334 -0.28 -24.21 -5.49
CA TRP A 334 -1.03 -24.15 -6.74
C TRP A 334 -0.16 -24.46 -7.95
N PRO A 335 -0.77 -24.84 -9.09
CA PRO A 335 -0.04 -25.09 -10.32
C PRO A 335 0.80 -23.88 -10.76
N TYR A 336 1.94 -24.10 -11.36
CA TYR A 336 2.91 -23.06 -11.72
C TYR A 336 2.31 -21.91 -12.56
N LEU A 337 1.37 -22.19 -13.46
CA LEU A 337 0.71 -21.13 -14.23
C LEU A 337 0.00 -20.14 -13.31
N SER A 338 -0.72 -20.63 -12.30
CA SER A 338 -1.41 -19.78 -11.32
C SER A 338 -0.42 -18.94 -10.51
N GLN A 339 0.70 -19.53 -10.08
CA GLN A 339 1.76 -18.80 -9.37
C GLN A 339 2.38 -17.70 -10.25
N HIS A 340 2.66 -17.97 -11.53
CA HIS A 340 3.20 -16.96 -12.46
C HIS A 340 2.22 -15.81 -12.71
N ILE A 341 0.91 -16.09 -12.80
CA ILE A 341 -0.10 -15.07 -12.93
C ILE A 341 -0.10 -14.16 -11.67
N LEU A 342 -0.07 -14.76 -10.47
CA LEU A 342 0.00 -13.99 -9.23
C LEU A 342 1.28 -13.15 -9.17
N LEU A 343 2.44 -13.70 -9.57
CA LEU A 343 3.69 -12.95 -9.64
C LEU A 343 3.57 -11.73 -10.59
N ILE A 344 2.96 -11.92 -11.75
CA ILE A 344 2.72 -10.81 -12.70
C ILE A 344 1.79 -9.76 -12.08
N LEU A 345 0.74 -10.18 -11.37
CA LEU A 345 -0.18 -9.27 -10.68
C LEU A 345 0.49 -8.47 -9.58
N MET A 346 1.57 -8.95 -8.93
CA MET A 346 2.34 -8.18 -7.93
C MET A 346 2.97 -6.90 -8.51
N PHE A 347 3.29 -6.88 -9.81
CA PHE A 347 3.79 -5.67 -10.48
C PHE A 347 2.67 -4.68 -10.79
N PHE A 348 1.44 -5.15 -10.88
CA PHE A 348 0.28 -4.33 -11.19
C PHE A 348 -0.29 -3.77 -9.89
N GLY A 349 -0.40 -2.45 -9.82
CA GLY A 349 -1.25 -1.82 -8.82
C GLY A 349 -2.67 -1.72 -9.37
N ALA A 350 -3.63 -1.43 -8.51
CA ALA A 350 -4.98 -1.12 -8.92
C ALA A 350 -5.07 0.25 -9.63
N MET A 351 -6.23 0.89 -9.62
CA MET A 351 -6.45 2.17 -10.32
C MET A 351 -5.64 3.32 -9.70
N GLY A 352 -5.29 4.30 -10.50
CA GLY A 352 -4.81 5.59 -10.03
C GLY A 352 -5.81 6.26 -9.08
N GLY A 353 -5.33 6.92 -8.01
CA GLY A 353 -6.21 7.51 -6.98
C GLY A 353 -6.91 6.50 -6.08
N SER A 354 -6.48 5.24 -6.04
CA SER A 354 -6.80 4.21 -5.05
C SER A 354 -5.73 4.18 -3.94
N THR A 355 -5.98 3.39 -2.89
CA THR A 355 -5.00 3.14 -1.81
C THR A 355 -3.93 2.13 -2.18
N SER A 356 -4.05 1.40 -3.28
CA SER A 356 -3.13 0.38 -3.75
C SER A 356 -1.70 0.89 -3.97
N GLY A 357 -0.70 0.04 -3.78
CA GLY A 357 0.70 0.24 -4.22
C GLY A 357 0.93 -0.11 -5.69
N GLY A 358 2.17 -0.45 -6.06
CA GLY A 358 2.54 -0.96 -7.37
C GLY A 358 2.39 0.01 -8.55
N MET A 359 2.62 -0.51 -9.77
CA MET A 359 2.47 0.26 -11.00
C MET A 359 0.99 0.37 -11.38
N LYS A 360 0.42 1.57 -11.32
CA LYS A 360 -0.99 1.83 -11.59
C LYS A 360 -1.42 1.38 -13.00
N ILE A 361 -2.65 0.85 -13.11
CA ILE A 361 -3.22 0.36 -14.38
C ILE A 361 -3.16 1.42 -15.47
N ALA A 362 -3.38 2.69 -15.15
CA ALA A 362 -3.27 3.78 -16.13
C ALA A 362 -1.91 3.82 -16.83
N ARG A 363 -0.80 3.57 -16.09
CA ARG A 363 0.55 3.52 -16.66
C ARG A 363 0.75 2.32 -17.56
N ILE A 364 0.25 1.15 -17.16
CA ILE A 364 0.32 -0.08 -17.96
C ILE A 364 -0.45 0.09 -19.28
N ILE A 365 -1.66 0.66 -19.21
CA ILE A 365 -2.45 1.01 -20.42
C ILE A 365 -1.63 1.92 -21.34
N LEU A 366 -0.98 2.94 -20.77
CA LEU A 366 -0.19 3.89 -21.53
C LEU A 366 1.02 3.22 -22.21
N LEU A 367 1.74 2.36 -21.51
CA LEU A 367 2.87 1.59 -22.05
C LEU A 367 2.44 0.71 -23.23
N ILE A 368 1.35 -0.05 -23.07
CA ILE A 368 0.81 -0.92 -24.15
C ILE A 368 0.38 -0.08 -25.37
N LYS A 369 -0.29 1.06 -25.12
CA LYS A 369 -0.72 1.94 -26.22
C LYS A 369 0.45 2.62 -26.90
N HIS A 370 1.48 3.01 -26.14
CA HIS A 370 2.70 3.58 -26.71
C HIS A 370 3.40 2.56 -27.59
N ALA A 371 3.63 1.34 -27.12
CA ALA A 371 4.23 0.27 -27.93
C ALA A 371 3.46 0.01 -29.23
N LYS A 372 2.12 -0.07 -29.17
CA LYS A 372 1.28 -0.20 -30.38
C LYS A 372 1.38 1.00 -31.31
N THR A 373 1.52 2.21 -30.77
CA THR A 373 1.66 3.42 -31.58
C THR A 373 3.01 3.46 -32.29
N GLU A 374 4.12 3.11 -31.59
CA GLU A 374 5.44 3.04 -32.19
C GLU A 374 5.53 1.99 -33.31
N THR A 375 4.92 0.80 -33.11
CA THR A 375 4.82 -0.20 -34.17
C THR A 375 4.08 0.34 -35.43
N ARG A 376 3.03 1.13 -35.22
CA ARG A 376 2.32 1.78 -36.35
C ARG A 376 3.15 2.87 -37.01
N ARG A 377 3.92 3.65 -36.24
CA ARG A 377 4.82 4.67 -36.77
C ARG A 377 5.95 4.08 -37.63
N MET A 378 6.44 2.87 -37.30
CA MET A 378 7.40 2.16 -38.15
C MET A 378 6.85 1.86 -39.54
N LEU A 379 5.54 1.54 -39.63
CA LEU A 379 4.87 1.28 -40.91
C LEU A 379 4.46 2.57 -41.63
N HIS A 380 4.17 3.63 -40.90
CA HIS A 380 3.69 4.91 -41.43
C HIS A 380 4.47 6.07 -40.83
N ALA A 381 5.74 6.23 -41.22
CA ALA A 381 6.71 7.14 -40.60
C ALA A 381 6.28 8.63 -40.58
N ARG A 382 5.40 9.06 -41.48
CA ARG A 382 4.87 10.44 -41.56
C ARG A 382 3.56 10.64 -40.84
N ALA A 383 2.96 9.58 -40.26
CA ALA A 383 1.67 9.69 -39.60
C ALA A 383 1.81 10.28 -38.18
N ILE A 384 1.04 11.32 -37.89
CA ILE A 384 0.89 11.87 -36.54
C ILE A 384 -0.20 11.05 -35.83
N ILE A 385 0.22 10.09 -35.02
CA ILE A 385 -0.68 9.18 -34.30
C ILE A 385 -0.69 9.58 -32.80
N PRO A 386 -1.70 10.30 -32.32
CA PRO A 386 -1.81 10.67 -30.92
C PRO A 386 -2.22 9.45 -30.06
N ILE A 387 -1.58 9.31 -28.92
CA ILE A 387 -1.96 8.29 -27.92
C ILE A 387 -3.20 8.79 -27.16
N LYS A 388 -4.25 7.96 -27.09
CA LYS A 388 -5.51 8.28 -26.40
C LYS A 388 -5.84 7.24 -25.33
N ILE A 389 -6.27 7.70 -24.15
CA ILE A 389 -6.89 6.87 -23.10
C ILE A 389 -8.34 7.32 -22.97
N GLY A 390 -9.30 6.43 -23.31
CA GLY A 390 -10.68 6.84 -23.51
C GLY A 390 -10.77 7.93 -24.59
N ASN A 391 -11.38 9.06 -24.24
CA ASN A 391 -11.55 10.21 -25.15
C ASN A 391 -10.44 11.28 -24.98
N ARG A 392 -9.41 11.03 -24.16
CA ARG A 392 -8.37 12.02 -23.86
C ARG A 392 -7.09 11.72 -24.63
N THR A 393 -6.54 12.73 -25.29
CA THR A 393 -5.21 12.69 -25.89
C THR A 393 -4.15 12.91 -24.79
N ILE A 394 -3.12 12.09 -24.80
CA ILE A 394 -2.02 12.11 -23.83
C ILE A 394 -0.84 12.85 -24.46
N SER A 395 -0.22 13.76 -23.70
CA SER A 395 0.98 14.48 -24.17
C SER A 395 2.21 13.55 -24.17
N ASP A 396 3.15 13.84 -25.07
CA ASP A 396 4.41 13.09 -25.15
C ASP A 396 5.25 13.20 -23.86
N GLU A 397 5.11 14.30 -23.11
CA GLU A 397 5.76 14.48 -21.80
C GLU A 397 5.32 13.40 -20.81
N ILE A 398 4.02 13.10 -20.73
CA ILE A 398 3.48 12.05 -19.85
C ILE A 398 3.97 10.68 -20.27
N VAL A 399 4.03 10.43 -21.59
CA VAL A 399 4.54 9.17 -22.13
C VAL A 399 6.00 8.97 -21.71
N ARG A 400 6.85 9.97 -21.92
CA ARG A 400 8.28 9.92 -21.51
C ARG A 400 8.44 9.71 -20.01
N ASN A 401 7.65 10.42 -19.19
CA ASN A 401 7.71 10.28 -17.73
C ASN A 401 7.27 8.86 -17.30
N THR A 402 6.26 8.28 -17.94
CA THR A 402 5.81 6.91 -17.65
C THR A 402 6.85 5.87 -18.07
N LEU A 403 7.49 6.04 -19.21
CA LEU A 403 8.59 5.17 -19.66
C LEU A 403 9.77 5.22 -18.68
N GLY A 404 10.19 6.44 -18.29
CA GLY A 404 11.26 6.65 -17.30
C GLY A 404 10.92 6.00 -15.95
N PHE A 405 9.70 6.18 -15.47
CA PHE A 405 9.22 5.53 -14.25
C PHE A 405 9.31 4.00 -14.35
N SER A 406 8.79 3.43 -15.43
CA SER A 406 8.75 1.98 -15.61
C SER A 406 10.14 1.36 -15.72
N LEU A 407 11.07 2.04 -16.39
CA LEU A 407 12.47 1.60 -16.47
C LEU A 407 13.12 1.57 -15.08
N ILE A 408 12.96 2.65 -14.29
CA ILE A 408 13.54 2.73 -12.95
C ILE A 408 12.87 1.70 -12.02
N TYR A 409 11.54 1.51 -12.11
CA TYR A 409 10.81 0.52 -11.33
C TYR A 409 11.36 -0.90 -11.57
N LEU A 410 11.50 -1.29 -12.83
CA LEU A 410 12.07 -2.60 -13.19
C LEU A 410 13.55 -2.72 -12.81
N SER A 411 14.34 -1.64 -12.94
CA SER A 411 15.74 -1.65 -12.53
C SER A 411 15.90 -1.85 -11.03
N ILE A 412 15.08 -1.19 -10.20
CA ILE A 412 15.09 -1.37 -8.74
C ILE A 412 14.67 -2.79 -8.39
N PHE A 413 13.62 -3.32 -9.02
CA PHE A 413 13.19 -4.71 -8.83
C PHE A 413 14.32 -5.69 -9.11
N VAL A 414 14.95 -5.62 -10.29
CA VAL A 414 16.05 -6.53 -10.69
C VAL A 414 17.23 -6.38 -9.73
N LEU A 415 17.64 -5.16 -9.41
CA LEU A 415 18.74 -4.90 -8.49
C LEU A 415 18.45 -5.48 -7.09
N THR A 416 17.24 -5.30 -6.59
CA THR A 416 16.84 -5.83 -5.27
C THR A 416 16.86 -7.35 -5.29
N ALA A 417 16.31 -8.02 -6.31
CA ALA A 417 16.34 -9.47 -6.42
C ALA A 417 17.77 -10.02 -6.48
N LEU A 418 18.66 -9.38 -7.27
CA LEU A 418 20.07 -9.76 -7.34
C LEU A 418 20.78 -9.60 -5.98
N LEU A 419 20.57 -8.49 -5.30
CA LEU A 419 21.19 -8.25 -4.00
C LEU A 419 20.66 -9.19 -2.91
N LEU A 420 19.37 -9.55 -2.95
CA LEU A 420 18.80 -10.55 -2.03
C LEU A 420 19.41 -11.94 -2.24
N SER A 421 19.76 -12.31 -3.47
CA SER A 421 20.42 -13.59 -3.77
C SER A 421 21.82 -13.71 -3.13
N VAL A 422 22.46 -12.60 -2.77
CA VAL A 422 23.74 -12.60 -2.01
C VAL A 422 23.58 -13.24 -0.62
N PHE A 423 22.35 -13.21 -0.07
CA PHE A 423 22.02 -13.82 1.23
C PHE A 423 21.56 -15.28 1.13
N ASN A 424 21.97 -15.99 0.07
CA ASN A 424 21.63 -17.41 -0.21
C ASN A 424 20.12 -17.68 -0.32
N LEU A 425 19.34 -16.70 -0.75
CA LEU A 425 17.95 -16.93 -1.10
C LEU A 425 17.88 -17.58 -2.49
N ASP A 426 16.99 -18.55 -2.62
CA ASP A 426 16.67 -19.14 -3.90
C ASP A 426 16.00 -18.12 -4.84
N PHE A 427 15.98 -18.44 -6.13
CA PHE A 427 15.46 -17.51 -7.17
C PHE A 427 14.01 -17.09 -6.90
N GLN A 428 13.15 -18.03 -6.53
CA GLN A 428 11.73 -17.76 -6.28
C GLN A 428 11.54 -16.82 -5.09
N SER A 429 12.25 -17.05 -3.99
CA SER A 429 12.23 -16.21 -2.79
C SER A 429 12.77 -14.80 -3.05
N ALA A 430 13.90 -14.68 -3.74
CA ALA A 430 14.52 -13.38 -4.03
C ALA A 430 13.65 -12.53 -4.97
N VAL A 431 13.13 -13.11 -6.04
CA VAL A 431 12.26 -12.47 -7.03
C VAL A 431 10.92 -12.11 -6.39
N GLY A 432 10.31 -13.04 -5.65
CA GLY A 432 9.04 -12.83 -4.96
C GLY A 432 9.12 -11.70 -3.92
N ALA A 433 10.14 -11.72 -3.06
CA ALA A 433 10.34 -10.68 -2.05
C ALA A 433 10.58 -9.30 -2.67
N ALA A 434 11.38 -9.21 -3.73
CA ALA A 434 11.62 -7.96 -4.43
C ALA A 434 10.34 -7.42 -5.09
N ALA A 435 9.55 -8.28 -5.76
CA ALA A 435 8.28 -7.92 -6.38
C ALA A 435 7.26 -7.45 -5.34
N SER A 436 7.10 -8.20 -4.26
CA SER A 436 6.20 -7.88 -3.16
C SER A 436 6.55 -6.56 -2.48
N ALA A 437 7.84 -6.31 -2.20
CA ALA A 437 8.27 -5.10 -1.52
C ALA A 437 8.06 -3.84 -2.38
N ILE A 438 8.43 -3.87 -3.68
CA ILE A 438 8.25 -2.72 -4.57
C ILE A 438 6.79 -2.52 -4.99
N GLY A 439 6.01 -3.61 -5.03
CA GLY A 439 4.57 -3.60 -5.30
C GLY A 439 3.73 -3.24 -4.08
N ASN A 440 4.31 -3.23 -2.87
CA ASN A 440 3.61 -3.11 -1.58
C ASN A 440 2.49 -4.16 -1.43
N VAL A 441 2.81 -5.43 -1.63
CA VAL A 441 1.84 -6.55 -1.63
C VAL A 441 1.83 -7.31 -0.31
N GLY A 442 3.00 -7.52 0.32
CA GLY A 442 3.18 -8.24 1.60
C GLY A 442 3.72 -9.64 1.44
N PRO A 443 2.88 -10.66 1.26
CA PRO A 443 3.34 -12.01 1.00
C PRO A 443 4.04 -12.11 -0.35
N ALA A 444 4.95 -13.08 -0.49
CA ALA A 444 5.73 -13.30 -1.68
C ALA A 444 5.64 -14.78 -2.13
N PHE A 445 6.76 -15.33 -2.55
CA PHE A 445 6.92 -16.72 -2.92
C PHE A 445 8.16 -17.31 -2.23
N GLY A 446 8.29 -18.64 -2.23
CA GLY A 446 9.37 -19.37 -1.58
C GLY A 446 9.31 -19.21 -0.07
N VAL A 447 10.42 -18.92 0.60
CA VAL A 447 10.48 -18.79 2.07
C VAL A 447 9.75 -17.55 2.63
N PHE A 448 9.07 -16.77 1.77
CA PHE A 448 8.26 -15.61 2.13
C PHE A 448 6.82 -15.73 1.60
N GLY A 449 6.36 -16.97 1.42
CA GLY A 449 5.02 -17.29 0.95
C GLY A 449 3.90 -16.81 1.87
N PRO A 450 2.63 -17.12 1.51
CA PRO A 450 1.47 -16.65 2.25
C PRO A 450 1.31 -17.23 3.65
N THR A 451 2.00 -18.34 3.94
CA THR A 451 2.06 -19.00 5.26
C THR A 451 3.34 -18.72 6.02
N ASP A 452 4.28 -17.98 5.41
CA ASP A 452 5.60 -17.71 5.93
C ASP A 452 5.79 -16.23 6.27
N ASN A 453 7.01 -15.87 6.70
CA ASN A 453 7.32 -14.51 7.14
C ASN A 453 8.79 -14.15 6.88
N TYR A 454 9.12 -12.87 7.06
CA TYR A 454 10.47 -12.34 6.80
C TYR A 454 11.42 -12.42 8.01
N ALA A 455 11.07 -13.15 9.07
CA ALA A 455 11.84 -13.18 10.32
C ALA A 455 13.29 -13.64 10.12
N LEU A 456 13.51 -14.68 9.31
CA LEU A 456 14.81 -15.27 9.06
C LEU A 456 15.67 -14.53 8.03
N LEU A 457 15.11 -13.50 7.37
CA LEU A 457 15.87 -12.70 6.41
C LEU A 457 17.02 -11.96 7.09
N HIS A 458 18.18 -11.95 6.46
CA HIS A 458 19.36 -11.22 6.95
C HIS A 458 19.03 -9.73 7.22
N PRO A 459 19.52 -9.09 8.29
CA PRO A 459 19.19 -7.71 8.65
C PRO A 459 19.39 -6.69 7.50
N VAL A 460 20.47 -6.82 6.71
CA VAL A 460 20.70 -5.97 5.53
C VAL A 460 19.61 -6.16 4.49
N GLY A 461 19.16 -7.40 4.26
CA GLY A 461 18.02 -7.69 3.36
C GLY A 461 16.73 -7.02 3.84
N LYS A 462 16.46 -7.02 5.16
CA LYS A 462 15.31 -6.31 5.75
C LYS A 462 15.38 -4.80 5.47
N TRP A 463 16.54 -4.16 5.65
CA TRP A 463 16.73 -2.74 5.32
C TRP A 463 16.56 -2.44 3.84
N MET A 464 17.01 -3.33 2.96
CA MET A 464 16.81 -3.20 1.51
C MET A 464 15.31 -3.28 1.15
N LEU A 465 14.60 -4.26 1.69
CA LEU A 465 13.16 -4.38 1.45
C LEU A 465 12.37 -3.19 2.03
N THR A 466 12.72 -2.69 3.22
CA THR A 466 12.08 -1.47 3.78
C THR A 466 12.28 -0.25 2.89
N PHE A 467 13.45 -0.12 2.27
CA PHE A 467 13.69 0.95 1.30
C PHE A 467 12.85 0.76 0.03
N CYS A 468 12.73 -0.47 -0.47
CA CYS A 468 11.86 -0.79 -1.61
C CYS A 468 10.38 -0.52 -1.32
N MET A 469 9.89 -0.88 -0.12
CA MET A 469 8.51 -0.56 0.31
C MET A 469 8.24 0.95 0.28
N LEU A 470 9.21 1.75 0.75
CA LEU A 470 9.11 3.21 0.70
C LEU A 470 9.09 3.73 -0.74
N LEU A 471 9.97 3.21 -1.62
CA LEU A 471 10.04 3.59 -3.03
C LEU A 471 8.74 3.24 -3.77
N GLY A 472 8.22 2.05 -3.56
CA GLY A 472 6.95 1.60 -4.16
C GLY A 472 5.79 2.50 -3.75
N ARG A 473 5.70 2.82 -2.46
CA ARG A 473 4.62 3.63 -1.91
C ARG A 473 4.64 5.09 -2.35
N LEU A 474 5.82 5.70 -2.46
CA LEU A 474 6.01 7.11 -2.81
C LEU A 474 6.23 7.35 -4.31
N GLU A 475 5.94 6.35 -5.14
CA GLU A 475 6.07 6.44 -6.59
C GLU A 475 7.48 6.84 -7.06
N ILE A 476 8.50 6.25 -6.49
CA ILE A 476 9.92 6.25 -6.85
C ILE A 476 10.52 7.65 -7.04
N PHE A 477 10.01 8.48 -7.98
CA PHE A 477 10.56 9.80 -8.28
C PHE A 477 10.61 10.74 -7.09
N THR A 478 9.62 10.65 -6.20
CA THR A 478 9.53 11.47 -4.98
C THR A 478 10.73 11.25 -4.06
N VAL A 479 11.21 10.03 -4.01
CA VAL A 479 12.35 9.65 -3.16
C VAL A 479 13.68 9.84 -3.91
N ILE A 480 13.77 9.39 -5.18
CA ILE A 480 15.02 9.43 -5.94
C ILE A 480 15.51 10.87 -6.15
N VAL A 481 14.61 11.84 -6.31
CA VAL A 481 14.99 13.24 -6.50
C VAL A 481 15.84 13.79 -5.34
N LEU A 482 15.67 13.24 -4.12
CA LEU A 482 16.45 13.64 -2.94
C LEU A 482 17.92 13.23 -3.05
N PHE A 483 18.24 12.22 -3.83
CA PHE A 483 19.64 11.78 -4.06
C PHE A 483 20.35 12.62 -5.12
N SER A 484 19.61 13.49 -5.83
CA SER A 484 20.21 14.40 -6.81
C SER A 484 20.94 15.58 -6.13
N ARG A 485 22.18 15.84 -6.52
CA ARG A 485 22.95 17.02 -6.04
C ARG A 485 22.25 18.36 -6.36
N ILE A 486 21.46 18.41 -7.44
CA ILE A 486 20.71 19.60 -7.86
C ILE A 486 19.59 19.93 -6.88
N PHE A 487 19.08 18.92 -6.18
CA PHE A 487 18.00 19.10 -5.19
C PHE A 487 18.46 19.95 -3.99
N TRP A 488 19.68 19.74 -3.52
CA TRP A 488 20.20 20.38 -2.31
C TRP A 488 20.85 21.75 -2.58
N LYS A 489 21.17 22.04 -3.81
CA LYS A 489 21.59 23.37 -4.26
C LYS A 489 20.36 24.29 -4.42
#